data_2aa4e1d3359d333c019497d72b667df6
#
_entry.id   2aa4e1d3359d333c019497d72b667df6
#
_cell.length_a   1.000
_cell.length_b   1.000
_cell.length_c   1.000
_cell.angle_alpha   90.00
_cell.angle_beta   90.00
_cell.angle_gamma   90.00
#
_symmetry.space_group_name_H-M   'P 1'
#
loop_
_entity.id
_entity.type
_entity.pdbx_description
1 polymer ?
#
loop_
_entity_poly.entity_id
_entity_poly.type
_entity_poly.pdbx_seq_one_letter_code
_entity_poly.pdbx_strand_id
1 'polypeptide(L)'
;LRVRRHKEQEDQSAEGEEDVDSPQPEVERSLPVVGEVPAGSKQPLRLQPKQAVRVYTGAPLPTLADAVLPLEWTDRGRKRVTAHRPVRSGDFVRRVGDDIQPGDVAVSSGTVLGPAQIGLLAAVGRSKVLVYPRPRITIISFGRELVDLDQEPALGQVFDVNSYSLAAAAREAGAEVHRVGIAEGEPRRIREALEKHIARSEVLVISGAVGGAGAEAIREILD
;
A
#
# COMPACT_ATOMS: atom_id res chain seq x y z
N LEU A 1 -11.98 6.18 -8.65
CA LEU A 1 -11.94 4.80 -9.21
C LEU A 1 -13.28 4.13 -8.92
N ARG A 2 -14.07 3.88 -9.99
CA ARG A 2 -15.39 3.24 -9.91
C ARG A 2 -15.22 1.72 -9.94
N VAL A 3 -15.56 1.06 -8.86
CA VAL A 3 -15.69 -0.41 -8.81
C VAL A 3 -17.01 -0.78 -9.49
N ARG A 4 -16.96 -1.56 -10.58
CA ARG A 4 -18.15 -2.18 -11.19
C ARG A 4 -18.61 -3.33 -10.28
N ARG A 5 -19.83 -3.25 -9.80
CA ARG A 5 -20.54 -4.38 -9.19
C ARG A 5 -20.88 -5.38 -10.29
N HIS A 6 -20.46 -6.62 -10.16
CA HIS A 6 -21.02 -7.74 -10.90
C HIS A 6 -22.38 -8.09 -10.30
N LYS A 7 -23.37 -8.23 -11.19
CA LYS A 7 -24.70 -8.76 -10.87
C LYS A 7 -24.55 -10.23 -10.49
N GLU A 8 -25.04 -10.57 -9.32
CA GLU A 8 -25.35 -11.95 -8.93
C GLU A 8 -26.52 -12.44 -9.78
N GLN A 9 -26.32 -13.56 -10.46
CA GLN A 9 -27.39 -14.38 -10.99
C GLN A 9 -27.89 -15.27 -9.85
N GLU A 10 -29.15 -15.09 -9.52
CA GLU A 10 -29.91 -16.05 -8.71
C GLU A 10 -30.05 -17.36 -9.50
N ASP A 11 -29.49 -18.42 -8.98
CA ASP A 11 -29.82 -19.76 -9.41
C ASP A 11 -30.58 -20.43 -8.26
N GLN A 12 -31.90 -20.57 -8.48
CA GLN A 12 -32.80 -21.29 -7.62
C GLN A 12 -32.73 -22.77 -8.02
N SER A 13 -32.21 -23.62 -7.15
CA SER A 13 -32.69 -25.03 -7.13
C SER A 13 -32.19 -25.80 -5.91
N ALA A 14 -33.15 -26.50 -5.35
CA ALA A 14 -33.05 -27.64 -4.44
C ALA A 14 -32.83 -27.36 -2.95
N GLU A 15 -33.96 -27.19 -2.29
CA GLU A 15 -34.16 -27.55 -0.89
C GLU A 15 -33.88 -29.05 -0.72
N GLY A 16 -32.70 -29.36 -0.17
CA GLY A 16 -32.43 -30.66 0.45
C GLY A 16 -32.65 -30.49 1.94
N GLU A 17 -33.70 -31.12 2.48
CA GLU A 17 -33.91 -31.29 3.90
C GLU A 17 -32.67 -32.01 4.47
N GLU A 18 -31.75 -31.27 5.08
CA GLU A 18 -30.70 -31.86 5.92
C GLU A 18 -31.35 -32.30 7.25
N ASP A 19 -31.32 -33.59 7.47
CA ASP A 19 -31.72 -34.33 8.64
C ASP A 19 -31.04 -33.78 9.91
N VAL A 20 -31.76 -32.96 10.68
CA VAL A 20 -31.24 -32.18 11.83
C VAL A 20 -31.36 -33.02 13.11
N ASP A 21 -31.20 -34.32 13.09
CA ASP A 21 -31.23 -35.09 14.34
C ASP A 21 -30.28 -36.30 14.36
N SER A 22 -28.99 -36.00 14.16
CA SER A 22 -27.94 -36.91 14.61
C SER A 22 -27.30 -36.32 15.86
N PRO A 23 -27.32 -37.02 17.00
CA PRO A 23 -26.68 -36.52 18.22
C PRO A 23 -25.20 -36.38 17.95
N GLN A 24 -24.76 -35.12 17.91
CA GLN A 24 -23.30 -34.82 17.84
C GLN A 24 -22.68 -35.43 19.10
N PRO A 25 -21.59 -36.20 18.98
CA PRO A 25 -20.96 -36.77 20.15
C PRO A 25 -20.56 -35.65 21.12
N GLU A 26 -21.01 -35.74 22.35
CA GLU A 26 -20.59 -34.87 23.45
C GLU A 26 -19.07 -34.89 23.56
N VAL A 27 -18.44 -33.86 23.04
CA VAL A 27 -16.96 -33.73 23.02
C VAL A 27 -16.57 -32.97 24.27
N GLU A 28 -16.79 -33.51 25.43
CA GLU A 28 -16.10 -33.13 26.65
C GLU A 28 -14.66 -33.67 26.60
N ARG A 29 -13.82 -33.05 25.77
CA ARG A 29 -12.40 -33.44 25.72
C ARG A 29 -11.59 -32.51 26.61
N SER A 30 -11.45 -32.91 27.86
CA SER A 30 -10.50 -32.27 28.77
C SER A 30 -9.10 -32.84 28.51
N LEU A 31 -8.17 -31.99 28.08
CA LEU A 31 -6.80 -32.35 27.75
C LEU A 31 -5.82 -31.76 28.78
N PRO A 32 -4.78 -32.49 29.22
CA PRO A 32 -3.72 -31.91 30.04
C PRO A 32 -2.90 -30.90 29.21
N VAL A 33 -2.63 -29.73 29.80
CA VAL A 33 -1.78 -28.70 29.22
C VAL A 33 -0.35 -28.96 29.66
N VAL A 34 0.53 -29.36 28.71
CA VAL A 34 1.89 -29.83 29.03
C VAL A 34 2.97 -28.75 28.89
N GLY A 35 2.61 -27.55 28.48
CA GLY A 35 3.55 -26.45 28.34
C GLY A 35 2.98 -25.24 27.61
N GLU A 36 3.88 -24.33 27.26
CA GLU A 36 3.57 -23.07 26.62
C GLU A 36 4.62 -22.76 25.56
N VAL A 37 4.20 -22.26 24.40
CA VAL A 37 5.07 -21.86 23.28
C VAL A 37 4.84 -20.38 22.95
N PRO A 38 5.76 -19.50 23.35
CA PRO A 38 5.67 -18.08 23.00
C PRO A 38 6.04 -17.84 21.54
N ALA A 39 5.61 -16.70 21.00
CA ALA A 39 6.04 -16.23 19.68
C ALA A 39 7.57 -16.11 19.63
N GLY A 40 8.16 -16.47 18.50
CA GLY A 40 9.62 -16.46 18.32
C GLY A 40 10.37 -17.62 18.99
N SER A 41 9.67 -18.60 19.55
CA SER A 41 10.30 -19.80 20.09
C SER A 41 11.08 -20.55 19.00
N LYS A 42 12.33 -20.91 19.29
CA LYS A 42 13.20 -21.65 18.37
C LYS A 42 13.14 -23.17 18.54
N GLN A 43 12.51 -23.64 19.60
CA GLN A 43 12.40 -25.06 19.91
C GLN A 43 10.91 -25.42 20.04
N PRO A 44 10.30 -25.98 19.00
CA PRO A 44 8.94 -26.45 19.09
C PRO A 44 8.86 -27.64 20.05
N LEU A 45 7.92 -27.60 20.99
CA LEU A 45 7.58 -28.74 21.81
C LEU A 45 7.02 -29.86 20.93
N ARG A 46 7.25 -31.11 21.30
CA ARG A 46 6.61 -32.27 20.69
C ARG A 46 5.36 -32.62 21.49
N LEU A 47 4.22 -32.50 20.87
CA LEU A 47 2.94 -32.85 21.49
C LEU A 47 2.71 -34.37 21.40
N GLN A 48 2.22 -34.96 22.47
CA GLN A 48 1.76 -36.35 22.45
C GLN A 48 0.23 -36.38 22.16
N PRO A 49 -0.31 -37.47 21.63
CA PRO A 49 -1.75 -37.62 21.50
C PRO A 49 -2.48 -37.38 22.82
N LYS A 50 -3.64 -36.72 22.76
CA LYS A 50 -4.48 -36.37 23.91
C LYS A 50 -3.82 -35.37 24.91
N GLN A 51 -2.89 -34.58 24.41
CA GLN A 51 -2.32 -33.44 25.17
C GLN A 51 -2.66 -32.13 24.44
N ALA A 52 -2.62 -31.04 25.19
CA ALA A 52 -2.67 -29.67 24.66
C ALA A 52 -1.44 -28.89 25.12
N VAL A 53 -1.06 -27.89 24.36
CA VAL A 53 -0.04 -26.91 24.72
C VAL A 53 -0.61 -25.51 24.46
N ARG A 54 -0.30 -24.58 25.33
CA ARG A 54 -0.69 -23.19 25.11
C ARG A 54 0.23 -22.55 24.07
N VAL A 55 -0.34 -21.95 23.04
CA VAL A 55 0.42 -21.24 22.01
C VAL A 55 -0.04 -19.80 21.93
N TYR A 56 0.86 -18.89 21.63
CA TYR A 56 0.53 -17.49 21.36
C TYR A 56 0.48 -17.23 19.85
N THR A 57 -0.29 -16.24 19.46
CA THR A 57 -0.36 -15.80 18.05
C THR A 57 1.04 -15.56 17.50
N GLY A 58 1.36 -16.15 16.34
CA GLY A 58 2.69 -16.10 15.72
C GLY A 58 3.72 -17.11 16.30
N ALA A 59 3.34 -17.93 17.29
CA ALA A 59 4.20 -19.02 17.75
C ALA A 59 4.26 -20.17 16.72
N PRO A 60 5.41 -20.87 16.60
CA PRO A 60 5.48 -22.09 15.82
C PRO A 60 4.60 -23.16 16.45
N LEU A 61 3.87 -23.89 15.60
CA LEU A 61 3.02 -24.97 16.07
C LEU A 61 3.91 -26.12 16.59
N PRO A 62 3.56 -26.74 17.76
CA PRO A 62 4.26 -27.91 18.25
C PRO A 62 4.23 -29.07 17.25
N THR A 63 5.30 -29.85 17.22
CA THR A 63 5.36 -31.03 16.37
C THR A 63 4.23 -31.99 16.77
N LEU A 64 3.51 -32.53 15.78
CA LEU A 64 2.32 -33.38 15.92
C LEU A 64 1.03 -32.68 16.37
N ALA A 65 1.05 -31.36 16.59
CA ALA A 65 -0.17 -30.59 16.65
C ALA A 65 -0.70 -30.34 15.24
N ASP A 66 -1.98 -30.49 15.03
CA ASP A 66 -2.65 -30.38 13.74
C ASP A 66 -3.70 -29.29 13.67
N ALA A 67 -4.12 -28.74 14.80
CA ALA A 67 -5.09 -27.67 14.90
C ALA A 67 -4.83 -26.75 16.11
N VAL A 68 -5.38 -25.56 16.07
CA VAL A 68 -5.38 -24.64 17.22
C VAL A 68 -6.82 -24.44 17.68
N LEU A 69 -7.05 -24.61 18.98
CA LEU A 69 -8.32 -24.34 19.61
C LEU A 69 -8.29 -22.91 20.20
N PRO A 70 -9.12 -21.97 19.72
CA PRO A 70 -9.19 -20.64 20.27
C PRO A 70 -9.51 -20.65 21.76
N LEU A 71 -8.88 -19.75 22.51
CA LEU A 71 -9.04 -19.70 23.98
C LEU A 71 -10.50 -19.43 24.38
N GLU A 72 -11.23 -18.71 23.54
CA GLU A 72 -12.66 -18.39 23.71
C GLU A 72 -13.57 -19.63 23.59
N TRP A 73 -13.06 -20.70 23.00
CA TRP A 73 -13.79 -21.97 22.85
C TRP A 73 -13.40 -22.97 23.93
N THR A 74 -12.79 -22.51 25.02
CA THR A 74 -12.30 -23.33 26.12
C THR A 74 -12.73 -22.77 27.48
N ASP A 75 -12.60 -23.59 28.51
CA ASP A 75 -12.69 -23.21 29.93
C ASP A 75 -11.50 -22.38 30.43
N ARG A 76 -10.52 -22.06 29.56
CA ARG A 76 -9.27 -21.35 29.85
C ARG A 76 -8.39 -22.02 30.90
N GLY A 77 -8.55 -23.30 31.12
CA GLY A 77 -7.79 -24.05 32.11
C GLY A 77 -6.29 -24.05 31.85
N ARG A 78 -5.48 -23.90 32.91
CA ARG A 78 -4.01 -23.82 32.78
C ARG A 78 -3.31 -25.18 32.88
N LYS A 79 -3.82 -26.07 33.71
CA LYS A 79 -3.29 -27.44 33.88
C LYS A 79 -4.01 -28.45 33.01
N ARG A 80 -5.27 -28.23 32.80
CA ARG A 80 -6.15 -28.97 31.88
C ARG A 80 -7.03 -27.96 31.17
N VAL A 81 -7.36 -28.23 29.94
CA VAL A 81 -8.23 -27.40 29.12
C VAL A 81 -9.38 -28.25 28.59
N THR A 82 -10.61 -27.76 28.73
CA THR A 82 -11.82 -28.38 28.21
C THR A 82 -12.29 -27.60 26.99
N ALA A 83 -12.49 -28.29 25.87
CA ALA A 83 -13.02 -27.69 24.65
C ALA A 83 -14.54 -27.61 24.70
N HIS A 84 -15.11 -26.46 24.42
CA HIS A 84 -16.56 -26.23 24.29
C HIS A 84 -17.04 -26.33 22.84
N ARG A 85 -16.10 -26.34 21.88
CA ARG A 85 -16.37 -26.49 20.45
C ARG A 85 -15.34 -27.41 19.81
N PRO A 86 -15.72 -28.19 18.80
CA PRO A 86 -14.78 -29.00 18.06
C PRO A 86 -13.93 -28.14 17.15
N VAL A 87 -12.72 -28.59 16.88
CA VAL A 87 -11.84 -28.08 15.83
C VAL A 87 -11.46 -29.22 14.89
N ARG A 88 -11.24 -28.87 13.62
CA ARG A 88 -10.78 -29.81 12.59
C ARG A 88 -9.29 -29.66 12.39
N SER A 89 -8.64 -30.68 11.87
CA SER A 89 -7.25 -30.59 11.47
C SER A 89 -7.03 -29.46 10.45
N GLY A 90 -6.08 -28.57 10.73
CA GLY A 90 -5.79 -27.37 9.97
C GLY A 90 -6.48 -26.10 10.47
N ASP A 91 -7.46 -26.20 11.36
CA ASP A 91 -8.16 -25.01 11.86
C ASP A 91 -7.18 -24.08 12.62
N PHE A 92 -7.25 -22.79 12.28
CA PHE A 92 -6.44 -21.71 12.86
C PHE A 92 -4.91 -21.93 12.73
N VAL A 93 -4.48 -22.79 11.80
CA VAL A 93 -3.07 -23.05 11.48
C VAL A 93 -2.73 -22.42 10.13
N ARG A 94 -1.74 -21.52 10.14
CA ARG A 94 -1.17 -20.97 8.93
C ARG A 94 -0.06 -21.89 8.45
N ARG A 95 -0.22 -22.47 7.28
CA ARG A 95 0.77 -23.37 6.67
C ARG A 95 1.79 -22.60 5.83
N VAL A 96 2.93 -23.22 5.62
CA VAL A 96 3.91 -22.69 4.66
C VAL A 96 3.28 -22.66 3.27
N GLY A 97 3.26 -21.48 2.65
CA GLY A 97 2.70 -21.28 1.31
C GLY A 97 1.24 -20.86 1.27
N ASP A 98 0.55 -20.68 2.41
CA ASP A 98 -0.85 -20.20 2.42
C ASP A 98 -0.99 -18.77 1.88
N ASP A 99 0.02 -17.91 2.08
CA ASP A 99 -0.02 -16.54 1.56
C ASP A 99 0.65 -16.42 0.19
N ILE A 100 1.81 -17.06 0.02
CA ILE A 100 2.61 -17.01 -1.20
C ILE A 100 3.57 -18.19 -1.24
N GLN A 101 3.78 -18.77 -2.41
CA GLN A 101 4.68 -19.92 -2.61
C GLN A 101 5.94 -19.51 -3.37
N PRO A 102 7.04 -20.25 -3.22
CA PRO A 102 8.21 -20.06 -4.07
C PRO A 102 7.87 -20.18 -5.55
N GLY A 103 8.20 -19.17 -6.34
CA GLY A 103 7.87 -19.09 -7.77
C GLY A 103 6.65 -18.23 -8.08
N ASP A 104 5.81 -17.90 -7.10
CA ASP A 104 4.69 -17.00 -7.31
C ASP A 104 5.16 -15.55 -7.56
N VAL A 105 4.40 -14.85 -8.39
CA VAL A 105 4.62 -13.42 -8.62
C VAL A 105 3.96 -12.63 -7.49
N ALA A 106 4.75 -12.14 -6.54
CA ALA A 106 4.25 -11.33 -5.44
C ALA A 106 3.63 -10.00 -5.91
N VAL A 107 4.31 -9.31 -6.83
CA VAL A 107 3.83 -8.04 -7.41
C VAL A 107 4.24 -8.00 -8.88
N SER A 108 3.28 -7.78 -9.76
CA SER A 108 3.53 -7.68 -11.20
C SER A 108 4.15 -6.34 -11.58
N SER A 109 4.93 -6.33 -12.67
CA SER A 109 5.43 -5.09 -13.28
C SER A 109 4.29 -4.17 -13.66
N GLY A 110 4.45 -2.86 -13.43
CA GLY A 110 3.42 -1.85 -13.69
C GLY A 110 2.40 -1.66 -12.57
N THR A 111 2.47 -2.47 -11.49
CA THR A 111 1.59 -2.30 -10.33
C THR A 111 1.96 -1.06 -9.54
N VAL A 112 0.98 -0.25 -9.16
CA VAL A 112 1.17 0.86 -8.22
C VAL A 112 1.39 0.29 -6.83
N LEU A 113 2.53 0.62 -6.21
CA LEU A 113 2.88 0.15 -4.88
C LEU A 113 2.13 0.95 -3.81
N GLY A 114 1.03 0.39 -3.33
CA GLY A 114 0.30 0.86 -2.16
C GLY A 114 0.67 0.09 -0.87
N PRO A 115 0.00 0.36 0.25
CA PRO A 115 0.29 -0.29 1.54
C PRO A 115 0.25 -1.82 1.48
N ALA A 116 -0.71 -2.40 0.75
CA ALA A 116 -0.85 -3.85 0.62
C ALA A 116 0.34 -4.48 -0.13
N GLN A 117 0.79 -3.87 -1.23
CA GLN A 117 1.96 -4.33 -1.99
C GLN A 117 3.25 -4.22 -1.18
N ILE A 118 3.41 -3.12 -0.44
CA ILE A 118 4.56 -2.94 0.47
C ILE A 118 4.54 -4.01 1.57
N GLY A 119 3.38 -4.30 2.15
CA GLY A 119 3.23 -5.36 3.15
C GLY A 119 3.60 -6.73 2.60
N LEU A 120 3.16 -7.06 1.39
CA LEU A 120 3.50 -8.32 0.72
C LEU A 120 4.99 -8.43 0.40
N LEU A 121 5.61 -7.35 -0.11
CA LEU A 121 7.06 -7.31 -0.34
C LEU A 121 7.86 -7.51 0.94
N ALA A 122 7.42 -6.91 2.04
CA ALA A 122 8.03 -7.11 3.36
C ALA A 122 7.86 -8.56 3.84
N ALA A 123 6.68 -9.16 3.64
CA ALA A 123 6.42 -10.54 4.04
C ALA A 123 7.33 -11.55 3.31
N VAL A 124 7.70 -11.27 2.05
CA VAL A 124 8.65 -12.10 1.29
C VAL A 124 10.12 -11.64 1.44
N GLY A 125 10.41 -10.75 2.38
CA GLY A 125 11.78 -10.31 2.70
C GLY A 125 12.43 -9.39 1.66
N ARG A 126 11.65 -8.73 0.81
CA ARG A 126 12.17 -7.80 -0.20
C ARG A 126 12.28 -6.39 0.36
N SER A 127 13.49 -5.96 0.67
CA SER A 127 13.78 -4.61 1.16
C SER A 127 13.90 -3.55 0.06
N LYS A 128 14.14 -3.98 -1.19
CA LYS A 128 14.32 -3.10 -2.36
C LYS A 128 13.67 -3.72 -3.59
N VAL A 129 12.99 -2.89 -4.37
CA VAL A 129 12.43 -3.23 -5.68
C VAL A 129 12.74 -2.13 -6.68
N LEU A 130 12.79 -2.48 -7.96
CA LEU A 130 12.92 -1.50 -9.04
C LEU A 130 11.54 -0.87 -9.27
N VAL A 131 11.51 0.45 -9.33
CA VAL A 131 10.31 1.24 -9.61
C VAL A 131 10.59 2.24 -10.71
N TYR A 132 9.56 2.68 -11.41
CA TYR A 132 9.67 3.83 -12.30
C TYR A 132 9.94 5.08 -11.45
N PRO A 133 10.91 5.93 -11.85
CA PRO A 133 11.16 7.18 -11.14
C PRO A 133 9.92 8.09 -11.22
N ARG A 134 9.74 8.93 -10.23
CA ARG A 134 8.76 10.03 -10.31
C ARG A 134 9.26 11.05 -11.33
N PRO A 135 8.42 11.52 -12.27
CA PRO A 135 8.85 12.56 -13.20
C PRO A 135 9.16 13.85 -12.43
N ARG A 136 10.27 14.48 -12.79
CA ARG A 136 10.65 15.79 -12.25
C ARG A 136 10.05 16.86 -13.14
N ILE A 137 9.16 17.66 -12.56
CA ILE A 137 8.48 18.75 -13.23
C ILE A 137 9.02 20.07 -12.70
N THR A 138 9.53 20.91 -13.59
CA THR A 138 9.87 22.29 -13.24
C THR A 138 8.80 23.24 -13.76
N ILE A 139 8.36 24.18 -12.90
CA ILE A 139 7.36 25.19 -13.22
C ILE A 139 8.01 26.56 -13.13
N ILE A 140 7.91 27.31 -14.22
CA ILE A 140 8.45 28.67 -14.34
C ILE A 140 7.31 29.62 -14.75
N SER A 141 7.17 30.72 -14.07
CA SER A 141 6.27 31.79 -14.45
C SER A 141 7.03 32.96 -15.06
N PHE A 142 6.53 33.50 -16.14
CA PHE A 142 7.06 34.69 -16.80
C PHE A 142 5.99 35.78 -16.86
N GLY A 143 6.30 36.95 -16.31
CA GLY A 143 5.42 38.12 -16.37
C GLY A 143 5.97 39.26 -15.50
N ARG A 144 5.98 40.47 -16.04
CA ARG A 144 6.37 41.68 -15.29
C ARG A 144 5.29 42.10 -14.29
N GLU A 145 4.07 41.69 -14.55
CA GLU A 145 2.90 41.90 -13.71
C GLU A 145 2.86 40.96 -12.50
N LEU A 146 3.66 39.87 -12.49
CA LEU A 146 3.62 38.87 -11.44
C LEU A 146 4.51 39.25 -10.25
N VAL A 147 4.02 38.98 -9.06
CA VAL A 147 4.82 39.04 -7.82
C VAL A 147 4.61 37.73 -7.01
N ASP A 148 5.62 37.34 -6.24
CA ASP A 148 5.50 36.17 -5.36
C ASP A 148 4.79 36.55 -4.04
N LEU A 149 4.36 35.57 -3.27
CA LEU A 149 3.52 35.74 -2.08
C LEU A 149 4.22 36.48 -0.93
N ASP A 150 5.53 36.64 -0.95
CA ASP A 150 6.33 37.36 0.01
C ASP A 150 6.43 38.86 -0.29
N GLN A 151 5.82 39.35 -1.38
CA GLN A 151 5.83 40.71 -1.84
C GLN A 151 4.40 41.28 -1.87
N GLU A 152 4.26 42.61 -1.66
CA GLU A 152 2.98 43.28 -1.85
C GLU A 152 2.85 43.74 -3.31
N PRO A 153 1.74 43.40 -4.02
CA PRO A 153 1.54 43.82 -5.39
C PRO A 153 1.41 45.36 -5.50
N ALA A 154 2.22 45.99 -6.34
CA ALA A 154 2.06 47.39 -6.72
C ALA A 154 0.93 47.55 -7.75
N LEU A 155 0.67 48.79 -8.14
CA LEU A 155 -0.34 49.10 -9.17
C LEU A 155 0.02 48.34 -10.49
N GLY A 156 -0.91 47.54 -10.99
CA GLY A 156 -0.72 46.76 -12.21
C GLY A 156 -0.02 45.41 -11.99
N GLN A 157 0.25 45.04 -10.73
CA GLN A 157 0.80 43.73 -10.37
C GLN A 157 -0.24 42.82 -9.75
N VAL A 158 -0.05 41.50 -9.90
CA VAL A 158 -0.87 40.43 -9.35
C VAL A 158 0.00 39.30 -8.82
N PHE A 159 -0.50 38.52 -7.88
CA PHE A 159 0.20 37.34 -7.40
C PHE A 159 0.30 36.23 -8.46
N ASP A 160 1.40 35.50 -8.46
CA ASP A 160 1.58 34.28 -9.28
C ASP A 160 0.75 33.13 -8.73
N VAL A 161 -0.51 33.08 -9.10
CA VAL A 161 -1.44 31.99 -8.71
C VAL A 161 -1.14 30.69 -9.45
N ASN A 162 -0.72 30.81 -10.73
CA ASN A 162 -0.60 29.67 -11.61
C ASN A 162 0.52 28.71 -11.18
N SER A 163 1.70 29.20 -10.83
CA SER A 163 2.79 28.31 -10.42
C SER A 163 2.47 27.52 -9.16
N TYR A 164 1.70 28.10 -8.24
CA TYR A 164 1.28 27.39 -7.02
C TYR A 164 0.23 26.32 -7.31
N SER A 165 -0.79 26.63 -8.08
CA SER A 165 -1.85 25.69 -8.43
C SER A 165 -1.34 24.53 -9.29
N LEU A 166 -0.51 24.82 -10.29
CA LEU A 166 0.13 23.83 -11.14
C LEU A 166 1.08 22.93 -10.33
N ALA A 167 1.85 23.52 -9.38
CA ALA A 167 2.71 22.75 -8.51
C ALA A 167 1.93 21.80 -7.59
N ALA A 168 0.78 22.22 -7.09
CA ALA A 168 -0.10 21.37 -6.29
C ALA A 168 -0.66 20.22 -7.13
N ALA A 169 -1.19 20.51 -8.31
CA ALA A 169 -1.75 19.50 -9.22
C ALA A 169 -0.69 18.47 -9.67
N ALA A 170 0.52 18.93 -9.99
CA ALA A 170 1.61 18.03 -10.38
C ALA A 170 2.06 17.11 -9.24
N ARG A 171 2.10 17.61 -7.99
CA ARG A 171 2.38 16.78 -6.81
C ARG A 171 1.27 15.76 -6.56
N GLU A 172 0.02 16.16 -6.69
CA GLU A 172 -1.13 15.26 -6.58
C GLU A 172 -1.08 14.15 -7.64
N ALA A 173 -0.61 14.46 -8.84
CA ALA A 173 -0.34 13.48 -9.91
C ALA A 173 0.88 12.58 -9.63
N GLY A 174 1.62 12.81 -8.54
CA GLY A 174 2.77 11.99 -8.13
C GLY A 174 4.13 12.44 -8.63
N ALA A 175 4.24 13.63 -9.21
CA ALA A 175 5.51 14.17 -9.69
C ALA A 175 6.38 14.76 -8.56
N GLU A 176 7.68 14.79 -8.79
CA GLU A 176 8.61 15.63 -8.03
C GLU A 176 8.62 17.02 -8.66
N VAL A 177 8.22 18.05 -7.89
CA VAL A 177 7.96 19.37 -8.44
C VAL A 177 8.93 20.40 -7.90
N HIS A 178 9.58 21.08 -8.81
CA HIS A 178 10.43 22.24 -8.55
C HIS A 178 9.78 23.52 -9.10
N ARG A 179 9.36 24.44 -8.23
CA ARG A 179 8.88 25.76 -8.61
C ARG A 179 10.06 26.74 -8.61
N VAL A 180 10.36 27.32 -9.75
CA VAL A 180 11.48 28.26 -9.91
C VAL A 180 11.11 29.66 -9.42
N GLY A 181 9.81 29.99 -9.44
CA GLY A 181 9.30 31.33 -9.19
C GLY A 181 9.16 32.13 -10.49
N ILE A 182 9.13 33.46 -10.33
CA ILE A 182 8.87 34.38 -11.43
C ILE A 182 10.21 34.77 -12.06
N ALA A 183 10.33 34.60 -13.37
CA ALA A 183 11.44 35.08 -14.15
C ALA A 183 11.03 36.30 -14.98
N GLU A 184 11.96 37.22 -15.20
CA GLU A 184 11.73 38.37 -16.04
C GLU A 184 11.41 37.97 -17.47
N GLY A 185 10.39 38.60 -18.07
CA GLY A 185 9.91 38.27 -19.43
C GLY A 185 10.81 38.80 -20.58
N GLU A 186 12.06 39.11 -20.32
CA GLU A 186 13.02 39.49 -21.34
C GLU A 186 13.55 38.23 -22.09
N PRO A 187 13.64 38.21 -23.41
CA PRO A 187 14.01 37.03 -24.18
C PRO A 187 15.29 36.34 -23.70
N ARG A 188 16.33 37.12 -23.36
CA ARG A 188 17.57 36.59 -22.82
C ARG A 188 17.40 35.87 -21.49
N ARG A 189 16.61 36.43 -20.57
CA ARG A 189 16.32 35.85 -19.26
C ARG A 189 15.48 34.58 -19.37
N ILE A 190 14.53 34.58 -20.31
CA ILE A 190 13.73 33.40 -20.62
C ILE A 190 14.67 32.28 -21.09
N ARG A 191 15.56 32.55 -22.05
CA ARG A 191 16.51 31.56 -22.54
C ARG A 191 17.39 31.00 -21.43
N GLU A 192 18.03 31.85 -20.63
CA GLU A 192 18.87 31.44 -19.50
C GLU A 192 18.11 30.56 -18.50
N ALA A 193 16.85 30.90 -18.17
CA ALA A 193 16.01 30.12 -17.27
C ALA A 193 15.64 28.75 -17.87
N LEU A 194 15.28 28.68 -19.16
CA LEU A 194 14.91 27.44 -19.81
C LEU A 194 16.12 26.50 -19.94
N GLU A 195 17.25 26.98 -20.44
CA GLU A 195 18.48 26.19 -20.57
C GLU A 195 18.97 25.60 -19.24
N LYS A 196 18.87 26.37 -18.17
CA LYS A 196 19.22 25.91 -16.82
C LYS A 196 18.35 24.76 -16.31
N HIS A 197 17.07 24.75 -16.65
CA HIS A 197 16.10 23.83 -16.06
C HIS A 197 15.71 22.66 -16.98
N ILE A 198 15.84 22.80 -18.29
CA ILE A 198 15.49 21.75 -19.27
C ILE A 198 16.33 20.47 -19.05
N ALA A 199 17.59 20.59 -18.71
CA ALA A 199 18.49 19.46 -18.46
C ALA A 199 18.21 18.72 -17.13
N ARG A 200 17.38 19.31 -16.25
CA ARG A 200 17.13 18.78 -14.89
C ARG A 200 15.71 18.28 -14.69
N SER A 201 14.87 18.40 -15.72
CA SER A 201 13.44 18.08 -15.65
C SER A 201 13.04 17.18 -16.80
N GLU A 202 12.13 16.25 -16.55
CA GLU A 202 11.48 15.49 -17.62
C GLU A 202 10.35 16.29 -18.28
N VAL A 203 9.75 17.23 -17.51
CA VAL A 203 8.71 18.14 -18.00
C VAL A 203 8.99 19.55 -17.51
N LEU A 204 8.93 20.51 -18.41
CA LEU A 204 9.01 21.94 -18.11
C LEU A 204 7.65 22.58 -18.39
N VAL A 205 7.05 23.18 -17.37
CA VAL A 205 5.78 23.90 -17.45
C VAL A 205 6.05 25.39 -17.40
N ILE A 206 5.59 26.09 -18.41
CA ILE A 206 5.76 27.54 -18.53
C ILE A 206 4.39 28.20 -18.39
N SER A 207 4.28 29.15 -17.46
CA SER A 207 3.11 30.02 -17.30
C SER A 207 3.48 31.45 -17.67
N GLY A 208 2.66 32.12 -18.47
CA GLY A 208 2.92 33.48 -18.95
C GLY A 208 3.72 33.52 -20.25
N ALA A 209 4.25 34.68 -20.62
CA ALA A 209 4.97 34.97 -21.87
C ALA A 209 4.18 34.53 -23.15
N VAL A 210 2.86 34.65 -23.14
CA VAL A 210 1.97 34.12 -24.18
C VAL A 210 1.97 34.99 -25.45
N GLY A 211 2.55 36.18 -25.42
CA GLY A 211 2.60 37.10 -26.58
C GLY A 211 3.92 37.87 -26.71
N GLY A 212 4.13 38.46 -27.88
CA GLY A 212 5.29 39.30 -28.19
C GLY A 212 6.63 38.56 -28.16
N ALA A 213 7.69 39.28 -27.90
CA ALA A 213 9.07 38.78 -27.91
C ALA A 213 9.33 37.62 -26.93
N GLY A 214 8.53 37.50 -25.85
CA GLY A 214 8.64 36.38 -24.91
C GLY A 214 8.21 35.06 -25.52
N ALA A 215 7.11 35.05 -26.26
CA ALA A 215 6.62 33.84 -26.95
C ALA A 215 7.54 33.42 -28.08
N GLU A 216 8.14 34.38 -28.78
CA GLU A 216 9.11 34.11 -29.83
C GLU A 216 10.38 33.46 -29.24
N ALA A 217 10.92 34.00 -28.16
CA ALA A 217 12.07 33.42 -27.48
C ALA A 217 11.83 31.98 -26.98
N ILE A 218 10.64 31.68 -26.48
CA ILE A 218 10.29 30.30 -26.10
C ILE A 218 10.26 29.37 -27.28
N ARG A 219 9.66 29.78 -28.40
CA ARG A 219 9.63 28.98 -29.64
C ARG A 219 11.02 28.68 -30.19
N GLU A 220 11.87 29.70 -30.28
CA GLU A 220 13.26 29.55 -30.78
C GLU A 220 14.09 28.59 -29.93
N ILE A 221 13.75 28.36 -28.66
CA ILE A 221 14.47 27.45 -27.78
C ILE A 221 13.92 26.01 -27.90
N LEU A 222 12.64 25.88 -28.22
CA LEU A 222 11.97 24.58 -28.33
C LEU A 222 12.07 23.96 -29.73
N ASP A 223 12.39 24.75 -30.76
CA ASP A 223 12.67 24.30 -32.12
C ASP A 223 14.13 23.84 -32.26
#